data_6ba38177fac5a431aef0b5572faa86b4
#
_entry.id   6ba38177fac5a431aef0b5572faa86b4
#
_cell.length_a   1.000
_cell.length_b   1.000
_cell.length_c   1.000
_cell.angle_alpha   90.00
_cell.angle_beta   90.00
_cell.angle_gamma   90.00
#
_symmetry.space_group_name_H-M   'P 1'
#
loop_
_entity.id
_entity.type
_entity.pdbx_description
1 polymer ?
#
loop_
_entity_poly.entity_id
_entity_poly.type
_entity_poly.pdbx_seq_one_letter_code
_entity_poly.pdbx_strand_id
1 'polypeptide(L)'
;LATRELHGALLEAMASLSERLRLVVTLYYAEDMKMQEIAGVLGVTVGRVSQLHTDALRRLREQLSLDGDYDERQLALLLGRDR
;
A
#
# COMPACT_ATOMS: atom_id res chain seq x y z
N LEU A 1 5.20 -5.61 18.26
CA LEU A 1 5.73 -4.25 18.16
C LEU A 1 4.79 -3.24 18.77
N ALA A 2 5.32 -2.24 19.40
CA ALA A 2 4.51 -1.10 19.83
C ALA A 2 4.00 -0.36 18.59
N THR A 3 2.85 0.29 18.73
CA THR A 3 2.22 1.01 17.61
C THR A 3 3.16 2.04 16.98
N ARG A 4 3.92 2.75 17.81
CA ARG A 4 4.87 3.76 17.33
C ARG A 4 5.97 3.13 16.47
N GLU A 5 6.51 2.00 16.90
CA GLU A 5 7.55 1.29 16.17
C GLU A 5 7.01 0.75 14.85
N LEU A 6 5.78 0.25 14.87
CA LEU A 6 5.13 -0.27 13.68
C LEU A 6 4.89 0.85 12.66
N HIS A 7 4.44 2.02 13.11
CA HIS A 7 4.26 3.17 12.22
C HIS A 7 5.58 3.62 11.61
N GLY A 8 6.65 3.65 12.41
CA GLY A 8 7.97 4.00 11.90
C GLY A 8 8.45 3.01 10.83
N ALA A 9 8.27 1.71 11.10
CA ALA A 9 8.64 0.68 10.15
C ALA A 9 7.81 0.79 8.85
N LEU A 10 6.52 1.11 8.98
CA LEU A 10 5.66 1.29 7.82
C LEU A 10 6.11 2.48 6.97
N LEU A 11 6.45 3.61 7.60
CA LEU A 11 6.93 4.78 6.86
C LEU A 11 8.23 4.48 6.12
N GLU A 12 9.15 3.74 6.74
CA GLU A 12 10.38 3.32 6.08
C GLU A 12 10.10 2.39 4.91
N ALA A 13 9.18 1.45 5.09
CA ALA A 13 8.80 0.53 4.02
C ALA A 13 8.16 1.29 2.85
N MET A 14 7.29 2.26 3.14
CA MET A 14 6.69 3.10 2.12
C MET A 14 7.76 3.88 1.35
N ALA A 15 8.75 4.43 2.05
CA ALA A 15 9.81 5.18 1.42
C ALA A 15 10.67 4.31 0.48
N SER A 16 10.74 3.00 0.73
CA SER A 16 11.50 2.08 -0.10
C SER A 16 10.78 1.68 -1.39
N LEU A 17 9.48 1.95 -1.49
CA LEU A 17 8.73 1.67 -2.71
C LEU A 17 9.14 2.62 -3.83
N SER A 18 9.00 2.16 -5.09
CA SER A 18 9.13 3.08 -6.21
C SER A 18 8.08 4.17 -6.08
N GLU A 19 8.33 5.32 -6.71
CA GLU A 19 7.41 6.44 -6.67
C GLU A 19 6.00 6.04 -7.12
N ARG A 20 5.91 5.26 -8.20
CA ARG A 20 4.62 4.83 -8.74
C ARG A 20 3.87 3.91 -7.79
N LEU A 21 4.56 2.95 -7.18
CA LEU A 21 3.94 2.03 -6.21
C LEU A 21 3.47 2.79 -4.97
N ARG A 22 4.29 3.70 -4.47
CA ARG A 22 3.95 4.52 -3.32
C ARG A 22 2.74 5.38 -3.60
N LEU A 23 2.66 5.95 -4.81
CA LEU A 23 1.54 6.78 -5.20
C LEU A 23 0.23 5.98 -5.22
N VAL A 24 0.24 4.77 -5.79
CA VAL A 24 -0.95 3.92 -5.82
C VAL A 24 -1.43 3.62 -4.40
N VAL A 25 -0.52 3.23 -3.51
CA VAL A 25 -0.86 2.93 -2.12
C VAL A 25 -1.44 4.17 -1.42
N THR A 26 -0.79 5.30 -1.60
CA THR A 26 -1.24 6.55 -0.97
C THR A 26 -2.63 6.95 -1.45
N LEU A 27 -2.86 6.91 -2.76
CA LEU A 27 -4.16 7.28 -3.31
C LEU A 27 -5.25 6.32 -2.86
N TYR A 28 -4.95 5.04 -2.83
CA TYR A 28 -5.95 4.04 -2.48
C TYR A 28 -6.29 4.05 -0.99
N TYR A 29 -5.30 4.10 -0.12
CA TYR A 29 -5.52 3.96 1.33
C TYR A 29 -5.66 5.28 2.05
N ALA A 30 -4.84 6.27 1.76
CA ALA A 30 -4.90 7.55 2.46
C ALA A 30 -5.96 8.47 1.88
N GLU A 31 -6.13 8.48 0.55
CA GLU A 31 -7.08 9.35 -0.13
C GLU A 31 -8.41 8.64 -0.43
N ASP A 32 -8.53 7.37 -0.09
CA ASP A 32 -9.75 6.57 -0.27
C ASP A 32 -10.26 6.59 -1.72
N MET A 33 -9.35 6.63 -2.70
CA MET A 33 -9.71 6.64 -4.11
C MET A 33 -10.02 5.23 -4.60
N LYS A 34 -10.96 5.14 -5.53
CA LYS A 34 -11.27 3.88 -6.20
C LYS A 34 -10.22 3.59 -7.26
N MET A 35 -10.04 2.32 -7.59
CA MET A 35 -9.06 1.93 -8.60
C MET A 35 -9.30 2.61 -9.95
N GLN A 36 -10.56 2.82 -10.34
CA GLN A 36 -10.90 3.54 -11.55
C GLN A 36 -10.41 4.98 -11.54
N GLU A 37 -10.53 5.62 -10.39
CA GLU A 37 -10.07 7.00 -10.22
C GLU A 37 -8.54 7.08 -10.29
N ILE A 38 -7.87 6.13 -9.65
CA ILE A 38 -6.41 6.05 -9.70
C ILE A 38 -5.93 5.80 -11.12
N ALA A 39 -6.61 4.90 -11.84
CA ALA A 39 -6.30 4.63 -13.25
C ALA A 39 -6.37 5.90 -14.08
N GLY A 40 -7.39 6.73 -13.84
CA GLY A 40 -7.53 8.00 -14.53
C GLY A 40 -6.39 8.98 -14.21
N VAL A 41 -6.00 9.04 -12.94
CA VAL A 41 -4.89 9.91 -12.52
C VAL A 41 -3.56 9.49 -13.16
N LEU A 42 -3.30 8.17 -13.20
CA LEU A 42 -2.05 7.66 -13.72
C LEU A 42 -2.03 7.47 -15.24
N GLY A 43 -3.19 7.54 -15.89
CA GLY A 43 -3.28 7.33 -17.32
C GLY A 43 -3.04 5.88 -17.71
N VAL A 44 -3.49 4.93 -16.88
CA VAL A 44 -3.32 3.50 -17.12
C VAL A 44 -4.66 2.79 -16.95
N THR A 45 -4.71 1.49 -17.22
CA THR A 45 -5.92 0.69 -17.04
C THR A 45 -6.14 0.35 -15.58
N VAL A 46 -7.38 0.01 -15.22
CA VAL A 46 -7.71 -0.48 -13.89
C VAL A 46 -6.92 -1.75 -13.58
N GLY A 47 -6.79 -2.64 -14.57
CA GLY A 47 -6.00 -3.87 -14.38
C GLY A 47 -4.55 -3.57 -14.02
N ARG A 48 -3.97 -2.53 -14.63
CA ARG A 48 -2.61 -2.12 -14.29
C ARG A 48 -2.52 -1.57 -12.87
N VAL A 49 -3.52 -0.78 -12.45
CA VAL A 49 -3.57 -0.28 -11.06
C VAL A 49 -3.64 -1.45 -10.09
N SER A 50 -4.46 -2.45 -10.38
CA SER A 50 -4.59 -3.65 -9.54
C SER A 50 -3.25 -4.38 -9.42
N GLN A 51 -2.51 -4.52 -10.51
CA GLN A 51 -1.18 -5.14 -10.48
C GLN A 51 -0.20 -4.33 -9.64
N LEU A 52 -0.21 -3.02 -9.80
CA LEU A 52 0.66 -2.13 -9.02
C LEU A 52 0.34 -2.21 -7.53
N HIS A 53 -0.94 -2.24 -7.21
CA HIS A 53 -1.41 -2.36 -5.83
C HIS A 53 -0.93 -3.68 -5.20
N THR A 54 -1.12 -4.80 -5.91
CA THR A 54 -0.69 -6.11 -5.43
C THR A 54 0.83 -6.15 -5.22
N ASP A 55 1.57 -5.62 -6.17
CA ASP A 55 3.04 -5.58 -6.08
C ASP A 55 3.49 -4.72 -4.90
N ALA A 56 2.84 -3.57 -4.71
CA ALA A 56 3.18 -2.67 -3.60
C ALA A 56 2.95 -3.35 -2.25
N LEU A 57 1.81 -4.02 -2.08
CA LEU A 57 1.51 -4.70 -0.82
C LEU A 57 2.48 -5.85 -0.56
N ARG A 58 2.86 -6.58 -1.59
CA ARG A 58 3.83 -7.66 -1.45
C ARG A 58 5.17 -7.11 -0.96
N ARG A 59 5.63 -6.01 -1.54
CA ARG A 59 6.89 -5.38 -1.16
C ARG A 59 6.83 -4.81 0.26
N LEU A 60 5.70 -4.24 0.64
CA LEU A 60 5.53 -3.74 2.01
C LEU A 60 5.64 -4.87 3.02
N ARG A 61 5.00 -6.01 2.74
CA ARG A 61 5.10 -7.17 3.62
C ARG A 61 6.54 -7.66 3.77
N GLU A 62 7.27 -7.74 2.66
CA GLU A 62 8.66 -8.16 2.68
C GLU A 62 9.52 -7.20 3.52
N GLN A 63 9.32 -5.90 3.32
CA GLN A 63 10.08 -4.88 4.03
C GLN A 63 9.79 -4.86 5.53
N LEU A 64 8.56 -5.11 5.91
CA LEU A 64 8.16 -5.13 7.30
C LEU A 64 8.62 -6.41 8.01
N SER A 65 9.25 -7.34 7.30
CA SER A 65 9.69 -8.62 7.84
C SER A 65 8.56 -9.34 8.56
N LEU A 66 7.37 -9.22 7.99
CA LEU A 66 6.21 -9.85 8.57
C LEU A 66 6.29 -11.35 8.30
N ASP A 67 6.13 -12.14 9.30
CA ASP A 67 6.27 -13.61 9.25
C ASP A 67 5.17 -14.26 8.43
N GLY A 68 4.69 -13.57 7.43
CA GLY A 68 3.67 -14.06 6.52
C GLY A 68 2.25 -13.94 7.07
N ASP A 69 2.10 -13.38 8.25
CA ASP A 69 0.82 -13.36 8.96
C ASP A 69 -0.03 -12.14 8.67
N TYR A 70 0.52 -11.15 7.95
CA TYR A 70 -0.26 -9.96 7.59
C TYR A 70 -0.84 -10.14 6.21
N ASP A 71 -2.16 -10.24 6.14
CA ASP A 71 -2.84 -10.28 4.86
C ASP A 71 -3.15 -8.86 4.38
N GLU A 72 -3.77 -8.77 3.22
CA GLU A 72 -4.12 -7.49 2.62
C GLU A 72 -5.00 -6.65 3.54
N ARG A 73 -5.92 -7.29 4.24
CA ARG A 73 -6.84 -6.61 5.14
C ARG A 73 -6.12 -5.94 6.31
N GLN A 74 -5.17 -6.65 6.90
CA GLN A 74 -4.39 -6.12 8.01
C GLN A 74 -3.52 -4.96 7.57
N LEU A 75 -2.91 -5.06 6.38
CA LEU A 75 -2.14 -3.96 5.82
C LEU A 75 -3.01 -2.75 5.52
N ALA A 76 -4.24 -2.98 5.01
CA ALA A 76 -5.17 -1.90 4.75
C ALA A 76 -5.49 -1.11 6.01
N LEU A 77 -5.70 -1.80 7.13
CA LEU A 77 -5.96 -1.15 8.41
C LEU A 77 -4.75 -0.32 8.87
N LEU A 78 -3.55 -0.86 8.70
CA LEU A 78 -2.33 -0.12 9.06
C LEU A 78 -2.13 1.12 8.18
N LEU A 79 -2.56 1.05 6.92
CA LEU A 79 -2.43 2.15 5.98
C LEU A 79 -3.54 3.18 6.09
N GLY A 80 -4.55 2.92 6.91
CA GLY A 80 -5.58 3.90 7.21
C GLY A 80 -6.94 3.65 6.60
N ARG A 81 -7.12 2.54 5.88
CA ARG A 81 -8.40 2.23 5.25
C ARG A 81 -9.12 1.17 6.09
N ASP A 82 -10.25 1.54 6.67
CA ASP A 82 -11.01 0.65 7.55
C ASP A 82 -12.18 -0.02 6.86
N ARG A 83 -11.92 -0.68 5.74
CA ARG A 83 -12.92 -1.46 5.02
C ARG A 83 -12.38 -2.80 4.60
#